data_a813173649c28fa0fbfd4ca97488ff0c
#
_entry.id   a813173649c28fa0fbfd4ca97488ff0c
#
_cell.length_a   1.000
_cell.length_b   1.000
_cell.length_c   1.000
_cell.angle_alpha   90.00
_cell.angle_beta   90.00
_cell.angle_gamma   90.00
#
_symmetry.space_group_name_H-M   'P 1'
#
loop_
_entity.id
_entity.type
_entity.pdbx_description
1 polymer ?
#
loop_
_entity_poly.entity_id
_entity_poly.type
_entity_poly.pdbx_seq_one_letter_code
_entity_poly.pdbx_strand_id
1 'polypeptide(L)'
;PQDLDPERFDDFFCATYDFLANRYGEENVVQAIVHDDEGGQPHLHFCFVPVVEDPKHEQGYKICANDVLDRRELRNFHPDLQRYLDTHGLEDARVMTGVTKRQGGNRTVAQLKAEREQEYQQEVERPALYFGESSGSELRF
;
A
#
# COMPACT_ATOMS: atom_id res chain seq x y z
N PRO A 1 1.68 5.01 4.09
CA PRO A 1 2.42 6.24 4.33
C PRO A 1 3.00 6.30 5.73
N GLN A 2 4.15 5.70 5.91
CA GLN A 2 4.72 5.50 7.25
C GLN A 2 5.12 6.80 7.94
N ASP A 3 5.55 7.77 7.19
CA ASP A 3 6.08 9.01 7.74
C ASP A 3 5.08 10.17 7.70
N LEU A 4 3.86 9.90 7.27
CA LEU A 4 2.85 10.91 7.12
C LEU A 4 2.01 11.03 8.40
N ASP A 5 1.68 12.25 8.80
CA ASP A 5 0.77 12.51 9.91
C ASP A 5 -0.60 11.89 9.60
N PRO A 6 -1.20 11.12 10.52
CA PRO A 6 -2.53 10.53 10.30
C PRO A 6 -3.62 11.54 9.91
N GLU A 7 -3.53 12.78 10.34
CA GLU A 7 -4.49 13.81 9.95
C GLU A 7 -4.44 14.11 8.44
N ARG A 8 -3.37 13.74 7.76
CA ARG A 8 -3.19 13.97 6.34
C ARG A 8 -3.44 12.72 5.50
N PHE A 9 -3.87 11.62 6.09
CA PHE A 9 -4.12 10.39 5.34
C PHE A 9 -5.23 10.56 4.30
N ASP A 10 -6.29 11.28 4.62
CA ASP A 10 -7.36 11.53 3.66
C ASP A 10 -6.86 12.31 2.44
N ASP A 11 -6.05 13.32 2.64
CA ASP A 11 -5.46 14.09 1.55
C ASP A 11 -4.55 13.20 0.69
N PHE A 12 -3.77 12.33 1.33
CA PHE A 12 -2.92 11.38 0.63
C PHE A 12 -3.72 10.40 -0.22
N PHE A 13 -4.78 9.83 0.34
CA PHE A 13 -5.59 8.86 -0.39
C PHE A 13 -6.39 9.53 -1.51
N CYS A 14 -6.89 10.73 -1.31
CA CYS A 14 -7.56 11.48 -2.38
C CYS A 14 -6.59 11.82 -3.51
N ALA A 15 -5.40 12.30 -3.19
CA ALA A 15 -4.39 12.63 -4.19
C ALA A 15 -3.93 11.38 -4.95
N THR A 16 -3.75 10.27 -4.26
CA THR A 16 -3.35 9.00 -4.87
C THR A 16 -4.46 8.47 -5.79
N TYR A 17 -5.71 8.55 -5.36
CA TYR A 17 -6.85 8.21 -6.21
C TYR A 17 -6.87 9.05 -7.50
N ASP A 18 -6.73 10.35 -7.38
CA ASP A 18 -6.72 11.25 -8.53
C ASP A 18 -5.58 10.91 -9.50
N PHE A 19 -4.40 10.63 -8.97
CA PHE A 19 -3.27 10.20 -9.77
C PHE A 19 -3.57 8.91 -10.54
N LEU A 20 -4.14 7.91 -9.87
CA LEU A 20 -4.45 6.62 -10.48
C LEU A 20 -5.59 6.73 -11.49
N ALA A 21 -6.64 7.47 -11.17
CA ALA A 21 -7.77 7.67 -12.05
C ALA A 21 -7.36 8.42 -13.34
N ASN A 22 -6.50 9.42 -13.22
CA ASN A 22 -5.98 10.13 -14.37
C ASN A 22 -5.03 9.25 -15.20
N ARG A 23 -4.26 8.37 -14.55
CA ARG A 23 -3.29 7.53 -15.24
C ARG A 23 -3.92 6.38 -16.00
N TYR A 24 -4.95 5.76 -15.45
CA TYR A 24 -5.58 4.56 -16.01
C TYR A 24 -6.98 4.81 -16.57
N GLY A 25 -7.52 6.00 -16.42
CA GLY A 25 -8.85 6.37 -16.84
C GLY A 25 -9.88 6.23 -15.73
N GLU A 26 -10.52 7.32 -15.37
CA GLU A 26 -11.57 7.30 -14.33
C GLU A 26 -12.73 6.39 -14.74
N GLU A 27 -13.06 6.34 -16.02
CA GLU A 27 -14.10 5.49 -16.56
C GLU A 27 -13.79 4.01 -16.42
N ASN A 28 -12.54 3.64 -16.19
CA ASN A 28 -12.10 2.26 -16.04
C ASN A 28 -12.02 1.83 -14.58
N VAL A 29 -12.24 2.73 -13.63
CA VAL A 29 -12.16 2.41 -12.21
C VAL A 29 -13.37 1.59 -11.79
N VAL A 30 -13.12 0.44 -11.18
CA VAL A 30 -14.16 -0.44 -10.66
C VAL A 30 -14.40 -0.20 -9.18
N GLN A 31 -13.34 -0.01 -8.42
CA GLN A 31 -13.42 0.15 -7.00
C GLN A 31 -12.17 0.84 -6.45
N ALA A 32 -12.37 1.70 -5.47
CA ALA A 32 -11.27 2.29 -4.72
C ALA A 32 -11.70 2.38 -3.25
N ILE A 33 -11.04 1.63 -2.38
CA ILE A 33 -11.40 1.53 -0.98
C ILE A 33 -10.16 1.66 -0.12
N VAL A 34 -10.22 2.44 0.93
CA VAL A 34 -9.19 2.50 1.95
C VAL A 34 -9.49 1.46 3.02
N HIS A 35 -8.55 0.56 3.26
CA HIS A 35 -8.63 -0.42 4.32
C HIS A 35 -7.83 0.04 5.52
N ASP A 36 -8.46 0.06 6.68
CA ASP A 36 -7.87 0.54 7.94
C ASP A 36 -8.22 -0.42 9.09
N ASP A 37 -8.46 -1.67 8.80
CA ASP A 37 -9.13 -2.57 9.73
C ASP A 37 -8.23 -3.60 10.41
N GLU A 38 -6.96 -3.68 10.11
CA GLU A 38 -6.18 -4.82 10.58
C GLU A 38 -4.82 -4.49 11.16
N GLY A 39 -4.75 -3.67 12.15
CA GLY A 39 -3.49 -3.49 12.89
C GLY A 39 -2.28 -3.13 12.06
N GLY A 40 -2.46 -2.83 10.80
CA GLY A 40 -1.45 -2.34 9.89
C GLY A 40 -1.70 -0.87 9.56
N GLN A 41 -0.95 -0.36 8.62
CA GLN A 41 -1.19 0.99 8.16
C GLN A 41 -2.37 1.03 7.19
N PRO A 42 -3.17 2.09 7.19
CA PRO A 42 -4.20 2.27 6.18
C PRO A 42 -3.62 2.20 4.79
N HIS A 43 -4.33 1.56 3.88
CA HIS A 43 -3.88 1.41 2.51
C HIS A 43 -5.03 1.44 1.52
N LEU A 44 -4.77 1.99 0.36
CA LEU A 44 -5.74 2.10 -0.72
C LEU A 44 -5.71 0.86 -1.60
N HIS A 45 -6.87 0.20 -1.75
CA HIS A 45 -7.07 -0.81 -2.76
C HIS A 45 -7.73 -0.16 -3.96
N PHE A 46 -7.04 -0.15 -5.07
CA PHE A 46 -7.53 0.44 -6.30
C PHE A 46 -7.64 -0.63 -7.38
N CYS A 47 -8.85 -0.82 -7.90
CA CYS A 47 -9.14 -1.80 -8.93
C CYS A 47 -9.65 -1.10 -10.18
N PHE A 48 -9.12 -1.45 -11.32
CA PHE A 48 -9.50 -0.88 -12.60
C PHE A 48 -9.46 -1.91 -13.72
N VAL A 49 -10.16 -1.63 -14.81
CA VAL A 49 -10.13 -2.47 -16.00
C VAL A 49 -9.04 -1.96 -16.92
N PRO A 50 -8.03 -2.79 -17.27
CA PRO A 50 -6.92 -2.34 -18.12
C PRO A 50 -7.32 -2.31 -19.60
N VAL A 51 -7.92 -1.21 -20.01
CA VAL A 51 -8.40 -1.01 -21.37
C VAL A 51 -7.29 -0.41 -22.23
N VAL A 52 -7.12 -0.97 -23.41
CA VAL A 52 -6.13 -0.53 -24.40
C VAL A 52 -6.83 -0.29 -25.72
N GLU A 53 -6.44 0.73 -26.44
CA GLU A 53 -6.95 0.97 -27.79
C GLU A 53 -6.46 -0.15 -28.71
N ASP A 54 -7.36 -0.73 -29.47
CA ASP A 54 -7.05 -1.74 -30.48
C ASP A 54 -7.92 -1.53 -31.71
N PRO A 55 -7.37 -0.95 -32.77
CA PRO A 55 -8.12 -0.71 -34.00
C PRO A 55 -8.64 -1.96 -34.68
N LYS A 56 -8.10 -3.14 -34.31
CA LYS A 56 -8.52 -4.40 -34.92
C LYS A 56 -9.78 -4.97 -34.31
N HIS A 57 -10.18 -4.47 -33.13
CA HIS A 57 -11.42 -4.88 -32.51
C HIS A 57 -12.59 -4.04 -33.04
N GLU A 58 -13.75 -4.66 -33.12
CA GLU A 58 -14.97 -3.98 -33.59
C GLU A 58 -15.29 -2.74 -32.77
N GLN A 59 -15.00 -2.76 -31.47
CA GLN A 59 -15.26 -1.64 -30.58
C GLN A 59 -14.06 -0.69 -30.44
N GLY A 60 -12.94 -0.97 -31.07
CA GLY A 60 -11.74 -0.17 -30.98
C GLY A 60 -10.92 -0.34 -29.70
N TYR A 61 -11.31 -1.24 -28.80
CA TYR A 61 -10.66 -1.44 -27.51
C TYR A 61 -10.52 -2.92 -27.18
N LYS A 62 -9.52 -3.24 -26.36
CA LYS A 62 -9.38 -4.55 -25.76
C LYS A 62 -8.97 -4.43 -24.30
N ILE A 63 -9.12 -5.48 -23.54
CA ILE A 63 -8.66 -5.53 -22.16
C ILE A 63 -7.34 -6.31 -22.14
N CYS A 64 -6.26 -5.67 -21.71
CA CYS A 64 -4.96 -6.31 -21.64
C CYS A 64 -4.11 -5.74 -20.52
N ALA A 65 -4.03 -6.46 -19.41
CA ALA A 65 -3.25 -6.03 -18.26
C ALA A 65 -1.75 -5.89 -18.59
N ASN A 66 -1.21 -6.81 -19.40
CA ASN A 66 0.21 -6.79 -19.72
C ASN A 66 0.62 -5.57 -20.57
N ASP A 67 -0.29 -5.04 -21.36
CA ASP A 67 0.00 -3.85 -22.15
C ASP A 67 -0.08 -2.57 -21.29
N VAL A 68 -0.94 -2.54 -20.29
CA VAL A 68 -1.09 -1.39 -19.40
C VAL A 68 -0.04 -1.42 -18.28
N LEU A 69 0.20 -2.60 -17.69
CA LEU A 69 1.12 -2.76 -16.58
C LEU A 69 2.38 -3.52 -17.03
N ASP A 70 3.04 -3.00 -18.03
CA ASP A 70 4.28 -3.56 -18.51
C ASP A 70 5.47 -3.18 -17.59
N ARG A 71 6.67 -3.66 -17.91
CA ARG A 71 7.86 -3.39 -17.11
C ARG A 71 8.20 -1.91 -17.01
N ARG A 72 7.94 -1.15 -18.07
CA ARG A 72 8.21 0.28 -18.10
C ARG A 72 7.25 1.00 -17.17
N GLU A 73 5.95 0.66 -17.23
CA GLU A 73 4.94 1.21 -16.35
C GLU A 73 5.25 0.95 -14.89
N LEU A 74 5.57 -0.30 -14.54
CA LEU A 74 5.90 -0.67 -13.17
C LEU A 74 7.16 0.04 -12.66
N ARG A 75 8.12 0.30 -13.55
CA ARG A 75 9.34 1.02 -13.18
C ARG A 75 9.07 2.48 -12.90
N ASN A 76 8.20 3.09 -13.67
CA ASN A 76 7.93 4.52 -13.61
C ASN A 76 6.83 4.89 -12.61
N PHE A 77 6.01 3.94 -12.21
CA PHE A 77 4.83 4.21 -11.38
C PHE A 77 5.17 4.91 -10.07
N HIS A 78 6.03 4.36 -9.25
CA HIS A 78 6.36 4.96 -7.97
C HIS A 78 7.09 6.30 -8.10
N PRO A 79 8.08 6.46 -8.99
CA PRO A 79 8.67 7.77 -9.22
C PRO A 79 7.67 8.84 -9.68
N ASP A 80 6.74 8.46 -10.56
CA ASP A 80 5.73 9.37 -11.05
C ASP A 80 4.72 9.74 -9.96
N LEU A 81 4.31 8.79 -9.15
CA LEU A 81 3.45 9.05 -7.99
C LEU A 81 4.13 9.97 -6.98
N GLN A 82 5.39 9.71 -6.65
CA GLN A 82 6.14 10.57 -5.73
C GLN A 82 6.21 12.01 -6.24
N ARG A 83 6.47 12.17 -7.53
CA ARG A 83 6.53 13.49 -8.15
C ARG A 83 5.19 14.21 -8.09
N TYR A 84 4.10 13.48 -8.32
CA TYR A 84 2.75 14.02 -8.20
C TYR A 84 2.44 14.47 -6.76
N LEU A 85 2.78 13.64 -5.78
CA LEU A 85 2.59 13.98 -4.36
C LEU A 85 3.42 15.20 -3.95
N ASP A 86 4.66 15.28 -4.41
CA ASP A 86 5.54 16.41 -4.13
C ASP A 86 4.95 17.72 -4.64
N THR A 87 4.31 17.70 -5.81
CA THR A 87 3.68 18.89 -6.38
C THR A 87 2.33 19.24 -5.75
N HIS A 88 1.76 18.35 -4.92
CA HIS A 88 0.48 18.55 -4.28
C HIS A 88 0.59 18.77 -2.76
N GLY A 89 1.77 19.15 -2.29
CA GLY A 89 1.98 19.44 -0.86
C GLY A 89 2.03 18.23 0.04
N LEU A 90 2.34 17.06 -0.52
CA LEU A 90 2.42 15.80 0.21
C LEU A 90 3.84 15.18 0.12
N GLU A 91 4.87 16.03 0.23
CA GLU A 91 6.25 15.60 0.16
C GLU A 91 6.63 14.62 1.27
N ASP A 92 5.92 14.69 2.37
CA ASP A 92 6.18 13.82 3.52
C ASP A 92 5.68 12.38 3.25
N ALA A 93 4.79 12.22 2.28
CA ALA A 93 4.28 10.91 1.94
C ALA A 93 5.28 10.18 1.04
N ARG A 94 6.16 9.42 1.64
CA ARG A 94 7.20 8.70 0.90
C ARG A 94 6.68 7.38 0.38
N VAL A 95 6.59 7.24 -0.93
CA VAL A 95 6.11 6.02 -1.59
C VAL A 95 7.25 5.19 -2.21
N MET A 96 8.50 5.68 -2.17
CA MET A 96 9.66 4.98 -2.69
C MET A 96 10.52 4.38 -1.57
N THR A 97 9.87 3.75 -0.61
CA THR A 97 10.55 3.17 0.56
C THR A 97 10.79 1.67 0.46
N GLY A 98 10.59 1.11 -0.73
CA GLY A 98 10.72 -0.33 -0.93
C GLY A 98 12.13 -0.86 -0.65
N VAL A 99 12.20 -2.09 -0.14
CA VAL A 99 13.47 -2.75 0.15
C VAL A 99 14.12 -3.16 -1.16
N THR A 100 15.34 -2.72 -1.39
CA THR A 100 16.08 -3.06 -2.61
C THR A 100 16.67 -4.47 -2.52
N LYS A 101 17.06 -5.03 -3.65
CA LYS A 101 17.77 -6.31 -3.67
C LYS A 101 19.04 -6.29 -2.83
N ARG A 102 19.72 -5.14 -2.73
CA ARG A 102 20.91 -4.96 -1.90
C ARG A 102 20.59 -5.08 -0.40
N GLN A 103 19.36 -4.78 -0.02
CA GLN A 103 18.90 -4.85 1.35
C GLN A 103 18.20 -6.19 1.64
N GLY A 104 18.37 -7.19 0.75
CA GLY A 104 17.78 -8.50 0.95
C GLY A 104 16.48 -8.76 0.19
N GLY A 105 15.97 -7.76 -0.51
CA GLY A 105 14.72 -7.88 -1.27
C GLY A 105 13.48 -7.93 -0.37
N ASN A 106 12.32 -8.11 -0.98
CA ASN A 106 11.08 -8.22 -0.25
C ASN A 106 10.97 -9.59 0.43
N ARG A 107 10.48 -9.60 1.66
CA ARG A 107 10.23 -10.83 2.39
C ARG A 107 9.02 -11.55 1.83
N THR A 108 9.08 -12.86 1.78
CA THR A 108 7.93 -13.67 1.37
C THR A 108 6.88 -13.71 2.48
N VAL A 109 5.65 -14.08 2.13
CA VAL A 109 4.56 -14.24 3.11
C VAL A 109 4.94 -15.28 4.18
N ALA A 110 5.65 -16.33 3.78
CA ALA A 110 6.10 -17.35 4.72
C ALA A 110 7.12 -16.80 5.74
N GLN A 111 8.05 -15.97 5.26
CA GLN A 111 9.01 -15.29 6.12
C GLN A 111 8.34 -14.34 7.11
N LEU A 112 7.36 -13.56 6.62
CA LEU A 112 6.60 -12.64 7.47
C LEU A 112 5.80 -13.37 8.54
N LYS A 113 5.21 -14.50 8.20
CA LYS A 113 4.48 -15.32 9.18
C LYS A 113 5.42 -15.91 10.22
N ALA A 114 6.56 -16.42 9.80
CA ALA A 114 7.55 -16.96 10.71
C ALA A 114 8.10 -15.91 11.68
N GLU A 115 8.36 -14.71 11.19
CA GLU A 115 8.82 -13.60 12.03
C GLU A 115 7.76 -13.21 13.05
N ARG A 116 6.49 -13.09 12.65
CA ARG A 116 5.39 -12.79 13.59
C ARG A 116 5.24 -13.86 14.66
N GLU A 117 5.41 -15.11 14.28
CA GLU A 117 5.31 -16.20 15.24
C GLU A 117 6.45 -16.15 16.24
N GLN A 118 7.66 -15.84 15.79
CA GLN A 118 8.82 -15.67 16.68
C GLN A 118 8.63 -14.47 17.62
N GLU A 119 8.14 -13.36 17.12
CA GLU A 119 7.85 -12.19 17.94
C GLU A 119 6.81 -12.52 19.00
N TYR A 120 5.75 -13.22 18.62
CA TYR A 120 4.69 -13.63 19.54
C TYR A 120 5.24 -14.57 20.63
N GLN A 121 6.09 -15.53 20.24
CA GLN A 121 6.70 -16.45 21.20
C GLN A 121 7.61 -15.69 22.20
N GLN A 122 8.39 -14.75 21.71
CA GLN A 122 9.24 -13.94 22.58
C GLN A 122 8.42 -13.08 23.53
N GLU A 123 7.30 -12.56 23.08
CA GLU A 123 6.43 -11.75 23.92
C GLU A 123 5.74 -12.59 24.99
N VAL A 124 5.29 -13.79 24.64
CA VAL A 124 4.66 -14.72 25.59
C VAL A 124 5.66 -15.23 26.61
N GLU A 125 6.92 -15.43 26.23
CA GLU A 125 7.97 -15.90 27.12
C GLU A 125 8.59 -14.78 27.96
N ARG A 126 8.25 -13.53 27.71
CA ARG A 126 8.81 -12.43 28.46
C ARG A 126 8.34 -12.49 29.91
N PRO A 127 9.24 -12.44 30.87
CA PRO A 127 8.87 -12.54 32.27
C PRO A 127 8.00 -11.33 32.65
N ALA A 128 7.03 -11.67 33.43
CA ALA A 128 6.15 -10.66 33.82
C ALA A 128 6.64 -9.94 34.94
N LEU A 129 7.30 -8.92 34.77
CA LEU A 129 7.92 -8.37 35.82
C LEU A 129 7.11 -7.55 36.59
N TYR A 130 6.10 -7.25 36.36
CA TYR A 130 5.68 -6.22 37.09
C TYR A 130 4.36 -6.29 37.40
N PHE A 131 3.84 -7.09 37.17
CA PHE A 131 2.67 -6.99 37.40
C PHE A 131 2.19 -6.91 38.48
N GLY A 132 2.69 -7.22 38.88
CA GLY A 132 2.43 -7.28 40.01
C GLY A 132 1.20 -6.76 40.41
N GLU A 133 1.21 -6.16 41.01
CA GLU A 133 0.26 -5.74 41.67
C GLU A 133 -0.79 -5.28 41.03
N SER A 134 -0.70 -5.02 40.16
CA SER A 134 -1.54 -4.39 39.58
C SER A 134 -2.71 -4.97 39.52
N SER A 135 -3.01 -5.23 40.15
CA SER A 135 -4.20 -5.48 40.12
C SER A 135 -4.66 -5.94 38.92
N GLY A 136 -4.10 -6.16 38.38
CA GLY A 136 -4.37 -6.75 37.31
C GLY A 136 -5.45 -6.53 36.69
N SER A 137 -5.76 -6.28 36.98
CA SER A 137 -6.77 -6.01 36.63
C SER A 137 -6.95 -5.83 35.31
N GLU A 138 -6.39 -5.35 34.88
CA GLU A 138 -6.59 -4.93 33.81
C GLU A 138 -6.23 -5.64 32.82
N LEU A 139 -6.74 -6.39 32.45
CA LEU A 139 -6.48 -6.97 31.42
C LEU A 139 -6.84 -6.19 30.32
N ARG A 140 -6.05 -5.88 29.56
CA ARG A 140 -6.20 -5.08 28.60
C ARG A 140 -6.04 -5.71 27.41
N PHE A 141 -6.72 -5.51 26.44
CA PHE A 141 -6.71 -6.17 25.19
C PHE A 141 -6.73 -5.22 24.00
#